data_5b83712132f3adeb5783e58bbb734a8f
#
_entry.id   5b83712132f3adeb5783e58bbb734a8f
#
_cell.length_a   1.000
_cell.length_b   1.000
_cell.length_c   1.000
_cell.angle_alpha   90.00
_cell.angle_beta   90.00
_cell.angle_gamma   90.00
#
_symmetry.space_group_name_H-M   'P 1'
#
loop_
_entity.id
_entity.type
_entity.pdbx_description
1 polymer ?
#
loop_
_entity_poly.entity_id
_entity_poly.type
_entity_poly.pdbx_seq_one_letter_code
_entity_poly.pdbx_strand_id
1 'polypeptide(L)'
;MKIALITGATSGIGEGCARRFARGGYDLIITGRNTGKLEILKKELEAEGVQVLALAFDVRNREAARKAVDYIPQDWRNIDVLINNAGLA
;
A
#
# COMPACT_ATOMS: atom_id res chain seq x y z
N MET A 1 -13.62 8.27 -5.63
CA MET A 1 -12.75 7.40 -4.82
C MET A 1 -11.33 7.92 -4.91
N LYS A 2 -10.72 8.24 -3.77
CA LYS A 2 -9.32 8.68 -3.72
C LYS A 2 -8.44 7.53 -3.31
N ILE A 3 -7.36 7.31 -4.03
CA ILE A 3 -6.45 6.18 -3.80
C ILE A 3 -5.04 6.69 -3.51
N ALA A 4 -4.45 6.20 -2.44
CA ALA A 4 -3.05 6.43 -2.11
C ALA A 4 -2.28 5.11 -2.20
N LEU A 5 -1.16 5.12 -2.92
CA LEU A 5 -0.24 3.99 -2.99
C LEU A 5 0.95 4.26 -2.09
N ILE A 6 1.20 3.38 -1.14
CA ILE A 6 2.30 3.55 -0.19
C ILE A 6 3.21 2.33 -0.26
N THR A 7 4.46 2.55 -0.68
CA THR A 7 5.45 1.48 -0.71
C THR A 7 6.16 1.39 0.63
N GLY A 8 6.58 0.18 1.02
CA GLY A 8 7.22 -0.04 2.31
C GLY A 8 6.29 0.28 3.47
N ALA A 9 5.01 -0.05 3.35
CA ALA A 9 3.98 0.35 4.32
C ALA A 9 4.13 -0.33 5.69
N THR A 10 4.93 -1.38 5.79
CA THR A 10 5.16 -2.05 7.07
C THR A 10 6.31 -1.45 7.89
N SER A 11 7.05 -0.49 7.34
CA SER A 11 8.04 0.26 8.10
C SER A 11 7.37 1.39 8.89
N GLY A 12 8.05 1.91 9.91
CA GLY A 12 7.46 2.91 10.80
C GLY A 12 6.85 4.12 10.09
N ILE A 13 7.62 4.73 9.17
CA ILE A 13 7.15 5.92 8.45
C ILE A 13 6.03 5.55 7.46
N GLY A 14 6.21 4.45 6.74
CA GLY A 14 5.22 3.99 5.77
C GLY A 14 3.90 3.63 6.43
N GLU A 15 3.96 2.94 7.57
CA GLU A 15 2.76 2.59 8.34
C GLU A 15 2.05 3.85 8.83
N GLY A 16 2.81 4.82 9.36
CA GLY A 16 2.23 6.09 9.81
C GLY A 16 1.52 6.83 8.69
N CYS A 17 2.11 6.87 7.50
CA CYS A 17 1.47 7.48 6.33
C CYS A 17 0.18 6.75 5.96
N ALA A 18 0.22 5.40 5.94
CA ALA A 18 -0.95 4.60 5.60
C ALA A 18 -2.12 4.89 6.55
N ARG A 19 -1.84 4.95 7.84
CA ARG A 19 -2.88 5.23 8.85
C ARG A 19 -3.47 6.63 8.67
N ARG A 20 -2.64 7.61 8.36
CA ARG A 20 -3.14 8.99 8.15
C ARG A 20 -4.04 9.09 6.93
N PHE A 21 -3.64 8.46 5.83
CA PHE A 21 -4.47 8.46 4.62
C PHE A 21 -5.78 7.70 4.84
N ALA A 22 -5.75 6.59 5.57
CA ALA A 22 -6.96 5.85 5.89
C ALA A 22 -7.94 6.71 6.69
N ARG A 23 -7.45 7.44 7.68
CA ARG A 23 -8.28 8.35 8.48
C ARG A 23 -8.84 9.49 7.64
N GLY A 24 -8.13 9.88 6.60
CA GLY A 24 -8.58 10.90 5.65
C GLY A 24 -9.58 10.39 4.62
N GLY A 25 -9.96 9.10 4.69
CA GLY A 25 -10.93 8.52 3.78
C GLY A 25 -10.36 8.00 2.47
N TYR A 26 -9.03 7.90 2.34
CA TYR A 26 -8.40 7.34 1.15
C TYR A 26 -8.49 5.82 1.16
N ASP A 27 -8.78 5.25 0.02
CA ASP A 27 -8.54 3.83 -0.20
C ASP A 27 -7.05 3.64 -0.45
N LEU A 28 -6.51 2.50 -0.06
CA LEU A 28 -5.06 2.33 -0.02
C LEU A 28 -4.58 1.13 -0.81
N ILE A 29 -3.46 1.33 -1.53
CA ILE A 29 -2.66 0.23 -2.03
C ILE A 29 -1.39 0.24 -1.18
N ILE A 30 -1.13 -0.84 -0.45
CA ILE A 30 0.04 -0.95 0.41
C ILE A 30 0.95 -2.06 -0.10
N THR A 31 2.25 -1.81 -0.06
CA THR A 31 3.23 -2.81 -0.47
C THR A 31 4.26 -3.04 0.61
N GLY A 32 4.83 -4.22 0.65
CA GLY A 32 5.88 -4.59 1.57
C GLY A 32 6.36 -6.01 1.31
N ARG A 33 7.48 -6.39 1.95
CA ARG A 33 8.05 -7.71 1.76
C ARG A 33 7.43 -8.77 2.68
N ASN A 34 6.95 -8.35 3.84
CA ASN A 34 6.44 -9.27 4.85
C ASN A 34 4.93 -9.43 4.71
N THR A 35 4.50 -10.56 4.17
CA THR A 35 3.08 -10.84 3.93
C THR A 35 2.26 -10.79 5.22
N GLY A 36 2.79 -11.37 6.31
CA GLY A 36 2.07 -11.38 7.59
C GLY A 36 1.82 -9.99 8.13
N LYS A 37 2.84 -9.13 8.12
CA LYS A 37 2.70 -7.74 8.58
C LYS A 37 1.74 -6.96 7.70
N LEU A 38 1.81 -7.17 6.38
CA LEU A 38 0.89 -6.51 5.45
C LEU A 38 -0.56 -6.88 5.71
N GLU A 39 -0.82 -8.16 5.96
CA GLU A 39 -2.18 -8.62 6.21
C GLU A 39 -2.73 -8.04 7.51
N ILE A 40 -1.90 -7.94 8.55
CA ILE A 40 -2.30 -7.33 9.82
C ILE A 40 -2.61 -5.85 9.59
N LEU A 41 -1.72 -5.15 8.92
CA LEU A 41 -1.92 -3.73 8.63
C LEU A 41 -3.17 -3.50 7.78
N LYS A 42 -3.39 -4.34 6.78
CA LYS A 42 -4.57 -4.25 5.93
C LYS A 42 -5.85 -4.29 6.76
N LYS A 43 -5.94 -5.25 7.68
CA LYS A 43 -7.13 -5.37 8.53
C LYS A 43 -7.33 -4.15 9.42
N GLU A 44 -6.23 -3.63 9.97
CA GLU A 44 -6.29 -2.45 10.82
C GLU A 44 -6.73 -1.21 10.04
N LEU A 45 -6.24 -1.06 8.81
CA LEU A 45 -6.65 0.06 7.96
C LEU A 45 -8.10 -0.06 7.50
N GLU A 46 -8.54 -1.28 7.20
CA GLU A 46 -9.94 -1.51 6.80
C GLU A 46 -10.91 -1.18 7.93
N ALA A 47 -10.46 -1.27 9.17
CA ALA A 47 -11.28 -0.90 10.33
C ALA A 47 -11.61 0.61 10.34
N GLU A 48 -10.85 1.42 9.59
CA GLU A 48 -11.16 2.84 9.43
C GLU A 48 -12.27 3.09 8.39
N GLY A 49 -12.78 2.04 7.76
CA GLY A 49 -13.86 2.16 6.78
C GLY A 49 -13.42 2.31 5.34
N VAL A 50 -12.14 2.13 5.05
CA VAL A 50 -11.60 2.24 3.69
C VAL A 50 -11.28 0.86 3.12
N GLN A 51 -11.15 0.80 1.80
CA GLN A 51 -10.72 -0.42 1.12
C GLN A 51 -9.20 -0.44 1.03
N VAL A 52 -8.61 -1.63 1.15
CA VAL A 52 -7.15 -1.78 1.11
C VAL A 52 -6.76 -2.94 0.21
N LEU A 53 -5.85 -2.67 -0.72
CA LEU A 53 -5.23 -3.67 -1.57
C LEU A 53 -3.79 -3.86 -1.10
N ALA A 54 -3.43 -5.06 -0.66
CA ALA A 54 -2.08 -5.38 -0.19
C ALA A 54 -1.32 -6.18 -1.23
N LEU A 55 -0.12 -5.72 -1.58
CA LEU A 55 0.75 -6.38 -2.56
C LEU A 55 2.08 -6.71 -1.89
N ALA A 56 2.33 -8.00 -1.66
CA ALA A 56 3.57 -8.46 -1.02
C ALA A 56 4.64 -8.74 -2.08
N PHE A 57 5.67 -7.91 -2.11
CA PHE A 57 6.82 -8.10 -2.97
C PHE A 57 7.96 -7.20 -2.54
N ASP A 58 9.16 -7.50 -3.03
CA ASP A 58 10.34 -6.66 -2.79
C ASP A 58 10.47 -5.66 -3.94
N VAL A 59 10.33 -4.36 -3.63
CA VAL A 59 10.40 -3.30 -4.65
C VAL A 59 11.75 -3.25 -5.37
N ARG A 60 12.81 -3.84 -4.80
CA ARG A 60 14.13 -3.93 -5.44
C ARG A 60 14.13 -4.96 -6.56
N ASN A 61 13.20 -5.89 -6.54
CA ASN A 61 13.05 -6.87 -7.60
C ASN A 61 12.11 -6.29 -8.67
N ARG A 62 12.70 -5.83 -9.77
CA ARG A 62 11.96 -5.15 -10.84
C ARG A 62 10.87 -6.02 -11.45
N GLU A 63 11.16 -7.30 -11.63
CA GLU A 63 10.20 -8.22 -12.21
C GLU A 63 9.01 -8.43 -11.29
N ALA A 64 9.27 -8.61 -9.99
CA ALA A 64 8.21 -8.76 -9.00
C ALA A 64 7.36 -7.49 -8.91
N ALA A 65 8.00 -6.32 -8.95
CA ALA A 65 7.30 -5.04 -8.91
C ALA A 65 6.39 -4.88 -10.14
N ARG A 66 6.91 -5.25 -11.32
CA ARG A 66 6.15 -5.19 -12.57
C ARG A 66 4.93 -6.10 -12.53
N LYS A 67 5.11 -7.32 -12.04
CA LYS A 67 3.99 -8.27 -11.89
C LYS A 67 2.95 -7.74 -10.91
N ALA A 68 3.40 -7.16 -9.80
CA ALA A 68 2.48 -6.60 -8.81
C ALA A 68 1.65 -5.46 -9.42
N VAL A 69 2.27 -4.57 -10.19
CA VAL A 69 1.56 -3.49 -10.86
C VAL A 69 0.52 -4.06 -11.84
N ASP A 70 0.87 -5.11 -12.56
CA ASP A 70 -0.05 -5.76 -13.51
C ASP A 70 -1.25 -6.38 -12.79
N TYR A 71 -1.08 -6.77 -11.54
CA TYR A 71 -2.14 -7.35 -10.73
C TYR A 71 -3.13 -6.30 -10.21
N ILE A 72 -2.79 -5.01 -10.28
CA ILE A 72 -3.69 -3.97 -9.78
C ILE A 72 -4.96 -3.94 -10.63
N PRO A 73 -6.14 -4.16 -10.02
CA PRO A 73 -7.39 -4.11 -10.76
C PRO A 73 -7.58 -2.73 -11.40
N GLN A 74 -8.28 -2.68 -12.50
CA GLN A 74 -8.47 -1.43 -13.24
C GLN A 74 -9.10 -0.34 -12.37
N ASP A 75 -10.02 -0.69 -11.51
CA ASP A 75 -10.67 0.26 -10.59
C ASP A 75 -9.70 0.92 -9.63
N TRP A 76 -8.52 0.33 -9.42
CA TRP A 76 -7.51 0.82 -8.50
C TRP A 76 -6.37 1.57 -9.19
N ARG A 77 -6.43 1.73 -10.50
CA ARG A 77 -5.31 2.30 -11.26
C ARG A 77 -5.27 3.82 -11.28
N ASN A 78 -6.35 4.45 -10.89
CA ASN A 78 -6.43 5.91 -10.85
C ASN A 78 -5.87 6.42 -9.50
N ILE A 79 -4.56 6.32 -9.34
CA ILE A 79 -3.88 6.65 -8.10
C ILE A 79 -3.71 8.16 -7.97
N ASP A 80 -4.20 8.73 -6.87
CA ASP A 80 -4.14 10.17 -6.61
C ASP A 80 -2.85 10.58 -5.89
N VAL A 81 -2.32 9.71 -5.02
CA VAL A 81 -1.12 10.01 -4.23
C VAL A 81 -0.19 8.81 -4.23
N LEU A 82 1.10 9.06 -4.45
CA LEU A 82 2.14 8.03 -4.36
C LEU A 82 3.14 8.42 -3.27
N ILE A 83 3.28 7.57 -2.26
CA ILE A 83 4.30 7.72 -1.23
C ILE A 83 5.32 6.60 -1.43
N ASN A 84 6.47 6.95 -1.97
CA ASN A 84 7.54 5.98 -2.23
C ASN A 84 8.47 5.90 -1.03
N ASN A 85 8.00 5.25 0.04
CA ASN A 85 8.75 5.12 1.28
C ASN A 85 9.82 4.03 1.22
N ALA A 86 9.62 2.99 0.42
CA ALA A 86 10.56 1.88 0.35
C ALA A 86 11.97 2.31 -0.09
N GLY A 87 12.06 3.39 -0.88
CA GLY A 87 13.34 3.92 -1.34
C GLY A 87 14.10 4.71 -0.29
N LEU A 88 13.51 4.97 0.87
CA LEU A 88 14.12 5.74 1.94
C LEU A 88 14.77 4.85 3.02
N ALA A 89 14.56 3.57 2.93
CA ALA A 89 15.04 2.62 3.94
C ALA A 89 16.49 2.19 3.67
#